data_8128b97703e4f01c6f538525975a29b7
#
_entry.id   8128b97703e4f01c6f538525975a29b7
#
_cell.length_a   1.000
_cell.length_b   1.000
_cell.length_c   1.000
_cell.angle_alpha   90.00
_cell.angle_beta   90.00
_cell.angle_gamma   90.00
#
_symmetry.space_group_name_H-M   'P 1'
#
loop_
_entity.id
_entity.type
_entity.pdbx_description
1 polymer ?
#
loop_
_entity_poly.entity_id
_entity_poly.type
_entity_poly.pdbx_seq_one_letter_code
_entity_poly.pdbx_strand_id
1 'polypeptide(L)'
;MIDIKFLRENPDIVKQNIKNKFQDEKLPLVDEVIEFDAKSRQAKQDADALRASRKSISKEIGALMAQGRKEEAEAKKAEVSKNAEKLAELEELEKEYQEKVKERMMVIPNIIDPSVPIGKDDSENVEIEKFGEPVVPDFEVPYHTEIMEKFDGIDLDAAGKVAGNGFYYLMGDIARLHSAVISYARDFMIDRGFTYCIPPFMIRSNVVTGVMSFAEMDAMMYKIEGEDLYLIGTSEHSMIGKFIDTIVDEKELPKTLTSYSPCFRKEKGAHGIEERGVYRIHQFEKQEMIVVCKPEESKMWFDKLWQNTVDLFRSLDIPVRTLECCSGDLADLKVKSIDVEAWSPRQKKYFEVGSCSNLGDAQARRLQIRVRGENGEKYFAHTLNNTVVAPPRMLIAFLENNLQADGNVRIPEALRPYMGGKEFLGK
;
A
#
# COMPACT_ATOMS: atom_id res chain seq x y z
N MET A 1 7.44 5.03 6.32
CA MET A 1 8.38 5.51 7.36
C MET A 1 8.42 7.02 7.31
N ILE A 2 8.24 7.69 8.44
CA ILE A 2 8.34 9.17 8.51
C ILE A 2 9.80 9.64 8.41
N ASP A 3 10.00 10.95 8.23
CA ASP A 3 11.33 11.54 8.25
C ASP A 3 11.91 11.56 9.68
N ILE A 4 13.09 10.99 9.86
CA ILE A 4 13.78 10.98 11.17
C ILE A 4 14.13 12.41 11.66
N LYS A 5 14.42 13.32 10.73
CA LYS A 5 14.67 14.72 11.06
C LYS A 5 13.41 15.37 11.61
N PHE A 6 12.26 15.14 10.96
CA PHE A 6 10.97 15.60 11.43
C PHE A 6 10.67 15.06 12.84
N LEU A 7 10.88 13.76 13.08
CA LEU A 7 10.66 13.14 14.39
C LEU A 7 11.54 13.79 15.48
N ARG A 8 12.82 14.05 15.21
CA ARG A 8 13.73 14.70 16.15
C ARG A 8 13.32 16.13 16.49
N GLU A 9 12.89 16.88 15.49
CA GLU A 9 12.52 18.29 15.64
C GLU A 9 11.11 18.46 16.22
N ASN A 10 10.22 17.47 16.04
CA ASN A 10 8.82 17.53 16.42
C ASN A 10 8.33 16.26 17.15
N PRO A 11 9.01 15.79 18.22
CA PRO A 11 8.64 14.55 18.89
C PRO A 11 7.21 14.57 19.45
N ASP A 12 6.75 15.72 19.95
CA ASP A 12 5.41 15.88 20.52
C ASP A 12 4.32 15.74 19.45
N ILE A 13 4.56 16.22 18.23
CA ILE A 13 3.64 16.03 17.11
C ILE A 13 3.53 14.54 16.75
N VAL A 14 4.66 13.84 16.70
CA VAL A 14 4.68 12.39 16.43
C VAL A 14 3.95 11.61 17.53
N LYS A 15 4.19 11.94 18.80
CA LYS A 15 3.48 11.32 19.93
C LYS A 15 1.98 11.61 19.90
N GLN A 16 1.59 12.84 19.56
CA GLN A 16 0.18 13.19 19.43
C GLN A 16 -0.48 12.41 18.28
N ASN A 17 0.21 12.25 17.16
CA ASN A 17 -0.27 11.44 16.02
C ASN A 17 -0.49 9.97 16.42
N ILE A 18 0.43 9.38 17.20
CA ILE A 18 0.30 8.03 17.74
C ILE A 18 -0.95 7.91 18.62
N LYS A 19 -1.20 8.89 19.50
CA LYS A 19 -2.42 8.94 20.33
C LYS A 19 -3.68 9.07 19.49
N ASN A 20 -3.65 9.93 18.48
CA ASN A 20 -4.77 10.13 17.56
C ASN A 20 -5.13 8.83 16.81
N LYS A 21 -4.15 7.94 16.61
CA LYS A 21 -4.33 6.61 16.01
C LYS A 21 -4.65 5.51 17.02
N PHE A 22 -4.81 5.85 18.31
CA PHE A 22 -5.09 4.90 19.38
C PHE A 22 -4.05 3.78 19.52
N GLN A 23 -2.76 4.14 19.35
CA GLN A 23 -1.62 3.22 19.39
C GLN A 23 -0.63 3.59 20.51
N ASP A 24 -1.15 3.88 21.68
CA ASP A 24 -0.36 4.42 22.82
C ASP A 24 0.82 3.53 23.21
N GLU A 25 0.77 2.23 22.93
CA GLU A 25 1.86 1.29 23.13
C GLU A 25 3.13 1.64 22.33
N LYS A 26 2.99 2.44 21.27
CA LYS A 26 4.10 2.89 20.41
C LYS A 26 4.75 4.20 20.90
N LEU A 27 4.19 4.89 21.88
CA LEU A 27 4.73 6.15 22.40
C LEU A 27 6.20 6.07 22.84
N PRO A 28 6.66 5.03 23.56
CA PRO A 28 8.06 4.89 23.94
C PRO A 28 9.03 4.82 22.76
N LEU A 29 8.59 4.34 21.61
CA LEU A 29 9.43 4.18 20.42
C LEU A 29 9.98 5.53 19.93
N VAL A 30 9.26 6.62 20.13
CA VAL A 30 9.70 7.97 19.73
C VAL A 30 10.95 8.37 20.50
N ASP A 31 10.95 8.18 21.82
CA ASP A 31 12.09 8.50 22.69
C ASP A 31 13.27 7.56 22.41
N GLU A 32 13.01 6.27 22.17
CA GLU A 32 14.03 5.30 21.78
C GLU A 32 14.72 5.68 20.46
N VAL A 33 13.96 6.11 19.45
CA VAL A 33 14.53 6.59 18.18
C VAL A 33 15.46 7.78 18.42
N ILE A 34 15.04 8.76 19.21
CA ILE A 34 15.85 9.96 19.52
C ILE A 34 17.14 9.54 20.22
N GLU A 35 17.07 8.65 21.21
CA GLU A 35 18.22 8.16 21.96
C GLU A 35 19.20 7.40 21.04
N PHE A 36 18.71 6.43 20.27
CA PHE A 36 19.55 5.60 19.40
C PHE A 36 20.14 6.41 18.24
N ASP A 37 19.38 7.33 17.66
CA ASP A 37 19.90 8.24 16.63
C ASP A 37 21.02 9.15 17.18
N ALA A 38 20.87 9.66 18.41
CA ALA A 38 21.93 10.46 19.04
C ALA A 38 23.20 9.62 19.26
N LYS A 39 23.06 8.37 19.75
CA LYS A 39 24.18 7.44 19.94
C LYS A 39 24.84 7.05 18.61
N SER A 40 24.07 6.81 17.57
CA SER A 40 24.59 6.52 16.22
C SER A 40 25.41 7.70 15.68
N ARG A 41 24.87 8.91 15.78
CA ARG A 41 25.59 10.13 15.34
C ARG A 41 26.85 10.38 16.13
N GLN A 42 26.85 10.12 17.45
CA GLN A 42 28.04 10.25 18.27
C GLN A 42 29.11 9.23 17.88
N ALA A 43 28.72 7.95 17.70
CA ALA A 43 29.65 6.89 17.27
C ALA A 43 30.28 7.23 15.90
N LYS A 44 29.48 7.75 14.97
CA LYS A 44 29.97 8.23 13.67
C LYS A 44 30.96 9.39 13.80
N GLN A 45 30.64 10.38 14.63
CA GLN A 45 31.52 11.53 14.85
C GLN A 45 32.87 11.09 15.44
N ASP A 46 32.85 10.18 16.42
CA ASP A 46 34.05 9.64 17.05
C ASP A 46 34.87 8.80 16.04
N ALA A 47 34.21 8.00 15.21
CA ALA A 47 34.84 7.25 14.13
C ALA A 47 35.52 8.18 13.10
N ASP A 48 34.84 9.24 12.69
CA ASP A 48 35.40 10.23 11.75
C ASP A 48 36.59 10.97 12.34
N ALA A 49 36.57 11.30 13.64
CA ALA A 49 37.70 11.89 14.36
C ALA A 49 38.92 10.94 14.37
N LEU A 50 38.71 9.63 14.61
CA LEU A 50 39.78 8.63 14.56
C LEU A 50 40.35 8.45 13.13
N ARG A 51 39.50 8.47 12.09
CA ARG A 51 39.95 8.44 10.69
C ARG A 51 40.83 9.65 10.34
N ALA A 52 40.43 10.85 10.79
CA ALA A 52 41.21 12.07 10.60
C ALA A 52 42.55 12.00 11.34
N SER A 53 42.53 11.58 12.63
CA SER A 53 43.74 11.38 13.45
C SER A 53 44.72 10.37 12.81
N ARG A 54 44.21 9.22 12.32
CA ARG A 54 45.02 8.21 11.63
C ARG A 54 45.78 8.78 10.45
N LYS A 55 45.14 9.65 9.68
CA LYS A 55 45.75 10.32 8.52
C LYS A 55 46.90 11.25 8.94
N SER A 56 46.74 11.98 10.08
CA SER A 56 47.78 12.83 10.66
C SER A 56 48.95 12.00 11.19
N ILE A 57 48.67 10.97 12.02
CA ILE A 57 49.69 10.13 12.64
C ILE A 57 50.50 9.37 11.57
N SER A 58 49.89 8.96 10.46
CA SER A 58 50.62 8.30 9.37
C SER A 58 51.65 9.22 8.73
N LYS A 59 51.37 10.54 8.62
CA LYS A 59 52.33 11.52 8.15
C LYS A 59 53.47 11.72 9.15
N GLU A 60 53.15 11.77 10.46
CA GLU A 60 54.15 11.88 11.54
C GLU A 60 55.09 10.68 11.57
N ILE A 61 54.60 9.46 11.41
CA ILE A 61 55.43 8.25 11.30
C ILE A 61 56.39 8.35 10.15
N GLY A 62 55.94 8.79 8.97
CA GLY A 62 56.84 9.03 7.82
C GLY A 62 57.95 10.01 8.11
N ALA A 63 57.63 11.11 8.78
CA ALA A 63 58.61 12.14 9.17
C ALA A 63 59.62 11.61 10.21
N LEU A 64 59.14 10.87 11.24
CA LEU A 64 59.99 10.27 12.27
C LEU A 64 60.94 9.21 11.71
N MET A 65 60.47 8.40 10.76
CA MET A 65 61.29 7.41 10.09
C MET A 65 62.39 8.09 9.23
N ALA A 66 62.06 9.15 8.54
CA ALA A 66 63.04 9.93 7.75
C ALA A 66 64.11 10.59 8.64
N GLN A 67 63.78 10.92 9.89
CA GLN A 67 64.71 11.49 10.91
C GLN A 67 65.48 10.41 11.72
N GLY A 68 65.25 9.12 11.44
CA GLY A 68 65.92 8.04 12.15
C GLY A 68 65.38 7.74 13.56
N ARG A 69 64.25 8.35 13.99
CA ARG A 69 63.62 8.22 15.32
C ARG A 69 62.72 6.99 15.37
N LYS A 70 63.33 5.79 15.28
CA LYS A 70 62.64 4.50 15.13
C LYS A 70 61.75 4.16 16.29
N GLU A 71 62.19 4.38 17.54
CA GLU A 71 61.41 4.06 18.76
C GLU A 71 60.09 4.85 18.82
N GLU A 72 60.17 6.15 18.51
CA GLU A 72 59.00 7.01 18.46
C GLU A 72 58.06 6.66 17.31
N ALA A 73 58.64 6.27 16.17
CA ALA A 73 57.81 5.76 15.06
C ALA A 73 57.05 4.48 15.40
N GLU A 74 57.70 3.54 16.14
CA GLU A 74 57.06 2.32 16.61
C GLU A 74 55.96 2.59 17.67
N ALA A 75 56.15 3.55 18.59
CA ALA A 75 55.14 4.00 19.51
C ALA A 75 53.90 4.56 18.78
N LYS A 76 54.14 5.36 17.72
CA LYS A 76 53.06 5.88 16.88
C LYS A 76 52.33 4.79 16.06
N LYS A 77 53.03 3.79 15.60
CA LYS A 77 52.43 2.63 14.95
C LYS A 77 51.50 1.85 15.89
N ALA A 78 51.95 1.63 17.16
CA ALA A 78 51.10 1.03 18.18
C ALA A 78 49.83 1.84 18.47
N GLU A 79 49.94 3.16 18.49
CA GLU A 79 48.80 4.08 18.62
C GLU A 79 47.83 3.91 17.42
N VAL A 80 48.34 3.84 16.20
CA VAL A 80 47.51 3.59 15.00
C VAL A 80 46.80 2.24 15.06
N SER A 81 47.48 1.20 15.57
CA SER A 81 46.86 -0.13 15.72
C SER A 81 45.71 -0.09 16.72
N LYS A 82 45.93 0.52 17.90
CA LYS A 82 44.88 0.71 18.92
C LYS A 82 43.70 1.53 18.40
N ASN A 83 43.99 2.59 17.64
CA ASN A 83 42.96 3.41 17.01
C ASN A 83 42.18 2.66 15.93
N ALA A 84 42.80 1.71 15.23
CA ALA A 84 42.11 0.85 14.26
C ALA A 84 41.11 -0.09 14.92
N GLU A 85 41.47 -0.70 16.05
CA GLU A 85 40.56 -1.54 16.84
C GLU A 85 39.36 -0.71 17.34
N LYS A 86 39.60 0.46 17.94
CA LYS A 86 38.56 1.36 18.41
C LYS A 86 37.67 1.88 17.29
N LEU A 87 38.23 2.12 16.09
CA LEU A 87 37.46 2.52 14.92
C LEU A 87 36.50 1.41 14.50
N ALA A 88 36.95 0.16 14.46
CA ALA A 88 36.08 -0.97 14.14
C ALA A 88 34.93 -1.15 15.16
N GLU A 89 35.22 -0.95 16.45
CA GLU A 89 34.18 -0.99 17.51
C GLU A 89 33.14 0.14 17.30
N LEU A 90 33.58 1.33 16.97
CA LEU A 90 32.67 2.47 16.73
C LEU A 90 31.84 2.30 15.45
N GLU A 91 32.39 1.73 14.40
CA GLU A 91 31.69 1.41 13.17
C GLU A 91 30.60 0.34 13.39
N GLU A 92 30.90 -0.69 14.19
CA GLU A 92 29.92 -1.70 14.57
C GLU A 92 28.82 -1.12 15.46
N LEU A 93 29.18 -0.25 16.40
CA LEU A 93 28.23 0.42 17.27
C LEU A 93 27.31 1.40 16.50
N GLU A 94 27.87 2.15 15.53
CA GLU A 94 27.09 3.00 14.64
C GLU A 94 26.04 2.16 13.89
N LYS A 95 26.47 1.06 13.31
CA LYS A 95 25.60 0.14 12.57
C LYS A 95 24.50 -0.46 13.46
N GLU A 96 24.85 -0.94 14.66
CA GLU A 96 23.89 -1.47 15.62
C GLU A 96 22.79 -0.43 15.96
N TYR A 97 23.18 0.82 16.25
CA TYR A 97 22.21 1.87 16.54
C TYR A 97 21.39 2.27 15.33
N GLN A 98 21.95 2.28 14.12
CA GLN A 98 21.20 2.53 12.90
C GLN A 98 20.14 1.44 12.67
N GLU A 99 20.45 0.19 12.93
CA GLU A 99 19.49 -0.91 12.85
C GLU A 99 18.36 -0.76 13.87
N LYS A 100 18.69 -0.43 15.13
CA LYS A 100 17.70 -0.14 16.18
C LYS A 100 16.78 1.02 15.82
N VAL A 101 17.33 2.10 15.25
CA VAL A 101 16.55 3.25 14.76
C VAL A 101 15.60 2.78 13.66
N LYS A 102 16.11 2.04 12.67
CA LYS A 102 15.32 1.56 11.54
C LYS A 102 14.15 0.69 12.01
N GLU A 103 14.39 -0.26 12.91
CA GLU A 103 13.34 -1.12 13.46
C GLU A 103 12.18 -0.34 14.08
N ARG A 104 12.50 0.69 14.91
CA ARG A 104 11.47 1.53 15.54
C ARG A 104 10.74 2.39 14.51
N MET A 105 11.50 3.01 13.62
CA MET A 105 10.95 3.86 12.54
C MET A 105 10.01 3.09 11.61
N MET A 106 10.24 1.79 11.41
CA MET A 106 9.35 0.92 10.62
C MET A 106 8.00 0.64 11.29
N VAL A 107 7.89 0.84 12.60
CA VAL A 107 6.68 0.58 13.39
C VAL A 107 5.92 1.87 13.73
N ILE A 108 6.62 3.00 13.82
CA ILE A 108 5.98 4.31 14.04
C ILE A 108 5.09 4.66 12.83
N PRO A 109 3.80 4.97 13.07
CA PRO A 109 2.87 5.27 11.98
C PRO A 109 3.20 6.58 11.28
N ASN A 110 2.78 6.70 10.01
CA ASN A 110 2.86 7.94 9.26
C ASN A 110 2.02 9.05 9.91
N ILE A 111 2.39 10.30 9.67
CA ILE A 111 1.62 11.45 10.14
C ILE A 111 0.35 11.56 9.29
N ILE A 112 -0.80 11.52 9.94
CA ILE A 112 -2.09 11.67 9.27
C ILE A 112 -2.33 13.13 8.83
N ASP A 113 -3.10 13.29 7.75
CA ASP A 113 -3.53 14.62 7.30
C ASP A 113 -4.39 15.29 8.38
N PRO A 114 -4.24 16.60 8.62
CA PRO A 114 -5.03 17.32 9.64
C PRO A 114 -6.55 17.24 9.43
N SER A 115 -7.01 16.97 8.21
CA SER A 115 -8.43 16.82 7.90
C SER A 115 -9.02 15.47 8.26
N VAL A 116 -8.18 14.48 8.60
CA VAL A 116 -8.64 13.13 8.96
C VAL A 116 -9.44 13.18 10.26
N PRO A 117 -10.68 12.65 10.27
CA PRO A 117 -11.49 12.60 11.49
C PRO A 117 -10.83 11.70 12.54
N ILE A 118 -10.88 12.13 13.79
CA ILE A 118 -10.37 11.33 14.90
C ILE A 118 -11.47 10.35 15.32
N GLY A 119 -11.19 9.07 15.25
CA GLY A 119 -12.08 7.98 15.61
C GLY A 119 -11.31 6.71 15.88
N LYS A 120 -11.91 5.77 16.61
CA LYS A 120 -11.23 4.58 17.12
C LYS A 120 -11.14 3.45 16.11
N ASP A 121 -12.20 3.24 15.34
CA ASP A 121 -12.32 2.14 14.38
C ASP A 121 -13.26 2.52 13.22
N ASP A 122 -13.48 1.59 12.30
CA ASP A 122 -14.28 1.77 11.08
C ASP A 122 -15.72 2.23 11.33
N SER A 123 -16.29 1.97 12.51
CA SER A 123 -17.63 2.43 12.87
C SER A 123 -17.74 3.96 13.00
N GLU A 124 -16.62 4.65 13.15
CA GLU A 124 -16.51 6.11 13.27
C GLU A 124 -16.04 6.78 11.96
N ASN A 125 -15.96 6.03 10.86
CA ASN A 125 -15.70 6.59 9.54
C ASN A 125 -16.84 7.54 9.12
N VAL A 126 -16.50 8.59 8.39
CA VAL A 126 -17.42 9.69 8.08
C VAL A 126 -17.90 9.64 6.64
N GLU A 127 -19.22 9.51 6.43
CA GLU A 127 -19.81 9.64 5.10
C GLU A 127 -19.59 11.06 4.55
N ILE A 128 -19.02 11.15 3.33
CA ILE A 128 -18.77 12.44 2.67
C ILE A 128 -19.90 12.76 1.69
N GLU A 129 -20.16 11.86 0.74
CA GLU A 129 -21.10 12.11 -0.35
C GLU A 129 -21.70 10.80 -0.88
N LYS A 130 -22.94 10.90 -1.37
CA LYS A 130 -23.64 9.83 -2.10
C LYS A 130 -23.78 10.19 -3.57
N PHE A 131 -23.59 9.18 -4.42
CA PHE A 131 -23.68 9.30 -5.87
C PHE A 131 -24.70 8.30 -6.41
N GLY A 132 -25.78 8.81 -6.97
CA GLY A 132 -26.94 8.03 -7.40
C GLY A 132 -27.87 7.64 -6.26
N GLU A 133 -29.13 7.41 -6.61
CA GLU A 133 -30.18 7.07 -5.67
C GLU A 133 -30.18 5.58 -5.35
N PRO A 134 -30.06 5.18 -4.07
CA PRO A 134 -30.19 3.79 -3.70
C PRO A 134 -31.63 3.31 -3.89
N VAL A 135 -31.80 2.25 -4.67
CA VAL A 135 -33.11 1.67 -4.95
C VAL A 135 -33.26 0.33 -4.21
N VAL A 136 -34.42 0.12 -3.59
CA VAL A 136 -34.84 -1.16 -3.07
C VAL A 136 -36.00 -1.63 -3.96
N PRO A 137 -35.82 -2.74 -4.72
CA PRO A 137 -36.89 -3.23 -5.58
C PRO A 137 -38.08 -3.76 -4.74
N ASP A 138 -39.23 -3.88 -5.37
CA ASP A 138 -40.47 -4.40 -4.76
C ASP A 138 -40.54 -5.94 -4.73
N PHE A 139 -39.45 -6.60 -5.13
CA PHE A 139 -39.26 -8.04 -5.08
C PHE A 139 -38.08 -8.42 -4.18
N GLU A 140 -38.04 -9.65 -3.71
CA GLU A 140 -36.93 -10.17 -2.92
C GLU A 140 -35.65 -10.30 -3.76
N VAL A 141 -34.54 -9.73 -3.29
CA VAL A 141 -33.23 -9.89 -3.90
C VAL A 141 -32.54 -11.08 -3.25
N PRO A 142 -32.30 -12.18 -3.97
CA PRO A 142 -31.60 -13.36 -3.44
C PRO A 142 -30.15 -13.06 -3.08
N TYR A 143 -29.53 -13.97 -2.36
CA TYR A 143 -28.09 -13.92 -2.11
C TYR A 143 -27.31 -14.03 -3.44
N HIS A 144 -26.18 -13.33 -3.53
CA HIS A 144 -25.45 -13.24 -4.80
C HIS A 144 -25.05 -14.60 -5.40
N THR A 145 -24.75 -15.60 -4.54
CA THR A 145 -24.46 -16.96 -5.03
C THR A 145 -25.68 -17.60 -5.64
N GLU A 146 -26.87 -17.41 -5.09
CA GLU A 146 -28.13 -17.93 -5.64
C GLU A 146 -28.43 -17.31 -7.01
N ILE A 147 -28.15 -16.02 -7.17
CA ILE A 147 -28.26 -15.35 -8.49
C ILE A 147 -27.26 -15.98 -9.47
N MET A 148 -25.99 -16.20 -9.07
CA MET A 148 -24.98 -16.83 -9.92
C MET A 148 -25.32 -18.28 -10.26
N GLU A 149 -25.81 -19.06 -9.30
CA GLU A 149 -26.24 -20.45 -9.49
C GLU A 149 -27.38 -20.58 -10.53
N LYS A 150 -28.30 -19.62 -10.58
CA LYS A 150 -29.36 -19.56 -11.59
C LYS A 150 -28.83 -19.54 -13.04
N PHE A 151 -27.61 -19.03 -13.24
CA PHE A 151 -26.92 -19.00 -14.53
C PHE A 151 -25.86 -20.10 -14.66
N ASP A 152 -25.87 -21.14 -13.80
CA ASP A 152 -24.81 -22.16 -13.72
C ASP A 152 -23.41 -21.53 -13.63
N GLY A 153 -23.30 -20.36 -12.96
CA GLY A 153 -22.16 -19.48 -13.03
C GLY A 153 -21.16 -19.58 -11.90
N ILE A 154 -21.41 -20.39 -10.86
CA ILE A 154 -20.51 -20.55 -9.72
C ILE A 154 -20.54 -21.98 -9.18
N ASP A 155 -19.37 -22.51 -8.77
CA ASP A 155 -19.25 -23.77 -8.06
C ASP A 155 -18.28 -23.63 -6.88
N LEU A 156 -18.84 -23.42 -5.69
CA LEU A 156 -18.09 -23.30 -4.44
C LEU A 156 -17.74 -24.68 -3.86
N ASP A 157 -18.54 -25.71 -4.12
CA ASP A 157 -18.29 -27.06 -3.60
C ASP A 157 -17.08 -27.71 -4.29
N ALA A 158 -16.97 -27.56 -5.61
CA ALA A 158 -15.77 -27.99 -6.33
C ALA A 158 -14.53 -27.20 -5.88
N ALA A 159 -14.63 -25.89 -5.71
CA ALA A 159 -13.54 -25.06 -5.20
C ALA A 159 -13.08 -25.49 -3.80
N GLY A 160 -14.04 -25.81 -2.92
CA GLY A 160 -13.74 -26.34 -1.58
C GLY A 160 -12.95 -27.64 -1.59
N LYS A 161 -13.23 -28.54 -2.54
CA LYS A 161 -12.49 -29.80 -2.73
C LYS A 161 -11.06 -29.59 -3.25
N VAL A 162 -10.86 -28.57 -4.10
CA VAL A 162 -9.59 -28.32 -4.79
C VAL A 162 -8.64 -27.46 -3.97
N ALA A 163 -9.16 -26.40 -3.32
CA ALA A 163 -8.34 -25.37 -2.70
C ALA A 163 -8.78 -25.01 -1.28
N GLY A 164 -9.92 -25.51 -0.82
CA GLY A 164 -10.51 -25.13 0.47
C GLY A 164 -11.53 -23.99 0.36
N ASN A 165 -12.03 -23.55 1.50
CA ASN A 165 -12.98 -22.44 1.58
C ASN A 165 -12.30 -21.13 1.19
N GLY A 166 -13.07 -20.17 0.68
CA GLY A 166 -12.54 -18.87 0.27
C GLY A 166 -11.95 -18.86 -1.15
N PHE A 167 -12.27 -19.88 -1.95
CA PHE A 167 -11.99 -19.96 -3.39
C PHE A 167 -13.30 -20.20 -4.16
N TYR A 168 -13.26 -20.05 -5.47
CA TYR A 168 -14.43 -20.19 -6.32
C TYR A 168 -14.04 -20.72 -7.71
N TYR A 169 -14.99 -21.37 -8.37
CA TYR A 169 -15.03 -21.47 -9.82
C TYR A 169 -16.14 -20.54 -10.33
N LEU A 170 -15.83 -19.68 -11.28
CA LEU A 170 -16.82 -18.95 -12.06
C LEU A 170 -16.93 -19.59 -13.44
N MET A 171 -18.15 -19.64 -13.98
CA MET A 171 -18.44 -20.33 -15.23
C MET A 171 -19.41 -19.52 -16.11
N GLY A 172 -19.46 -19.87 -17.39
CA GLY A 172 -20.43 -19.32 -18.33
C GLY A 172 -20.46 -17.79 -18.39
N ASP A 173 -21.65 -17.23 -18.38
CA ASP A 173 -21.84 -15.78 -18.47
C ASP A 173 -21.37 -15.02 -17.22
N ILE A 174 -21.35 -15.65 -16.05
CA ILE A 174 -20.79 -15.03 -14.85
C ILE A 174 -19.26 -14.88 -14.96
N ALA A 175 -18.55 -15.90 -15.45
CA ALA A 175 -17.12 -15.80 -15.73
C ALA A 175 -16.82 -14.75 -16.80
N ARG A 176 -17.67 -14.69 -17.84
CA ARG A 176 -17.56 -13.66 -18.87
C ARG A 176 -17.79 -12.25 -18.32
N LEU A 177 -18.80 -12.08 -17.45
CA LEU A 177 -19.08 -10.81 -16.78
C LEU A 177 -17.89 -10.37 -15.92
N HIS A 178 -17.28 -11.28 -15.18
CA HIS A 178 -16.06 -11.02 -14.40
C HIS A 178 -14.93 -10.46 -15.29
N SER A 179 -14.65 -11.13 -16.41
CA SER A 179 -13.63 -10.69 -17.35
C SER A 179 -14.00 -9.38 -18.07
N ALA A 180 -15.29 -9.20 -18.38
CA ALA A 180 -15.82 -7.99 -19.01
C ALA A 180 -15.64 -6.76 -18.12
N VAL A 181 -15.92 -6.88 -16.82
CA VAL A 181 -15.74 -5.80 -15.84
C VAL A 181 -14.26 -5.36 -15.73
N ILE A 182 -13.32 -6.32 -15.72
CA ILE A 182 -11.88 -6.02 -15.72
C ILE A 182 -11.47 -5.33 -17.02
N SER A 183 -11.91 -5.85 -18.16
CA SER A 183 -11.57 -5.28 -19.48
C SER A 183 -12.11 -3.85 -19.62
N TYR A 184 -13.34 -3.63 -19.19
CA TYR A 184 -13.95 -2.30 -19.14
C TYR A 184 -13.17 -1.35 -18.23
N ALA A 185 -12.84 -1.78 -17.03
CA ALA A 185 -12.09 -0.97 -16.06
C ALA A 185 -10.69 -0.60 -16.58
N ARG A 186 -10.01 -1.53 -17.25
CA ARG A 186 -8.73 -1.27 -17.90
C ARG A 186 -8.85 -0.16 -18.95
N ASP A 187 -9.79 -0.30 -19.87
CA ASP A 187 -9.98 0.66 -20.97
C ASP A 187 -10.44 2.01 -20.45
N PHE A 188 -11.33 2.02 -19.44
CA PHE A 188 -11.77 3.22 -18.73
C PHE A 188 -10.60 4.03 -18.15
N MET A 189 -9.58 3.35 -17.60
CA MET A 189 -8.40 4.02 -17.05
C MET A 189 -7.42 4.46 -18.14
N ILE A 190 -7.27 3.68 -19.22
CA ILE A 190 -6.45 4.06 -20.39
C ILE A 190 -7.01 5.35 -21.01
N ASP A 191 -8.33 5.44 -21.18
CA ASP A 191 -9.00 6.62 -21.73
C ASP A 191 -8.84 7.86 -20.83
N ARG A 192 -8.54 7.67 -19.54
CA ARG A 192 -8.21 8.74 -18.58
C ARG A 192 -6.72 9.06 -18.49
N GLY A 193 -5.91 8.53 -19.40
CA GLY A 193 -4.48 8.84 -19.52
C GLY A 193 -3.56 8.00 -18.61
N PHE A 194 -4.04 6.91 -18.04
CA PHE A 194 -3.22 5.98 -17.27
C PHE A 194 -2.53 4.98 -18.19
N THR A 195 -1.25 4.73 -17.97
CA THR A 195 -0.51 3.71 -18.68
C THR A 195 -0.83 2.32 -18.12
N TYR A 196 -1.33 1.43 -18.98
CA TYR A 196 -1.63 0.06 -18.57
C TYR A 196 -0.36 -0.77 -18.41
N CYS A 197 -0.31 -1.56 -17.35
CA CYS A 197 0.84 -2.38 -16.99
C CYS A 197 0.38 -3.72 -16.39
N ILE A 198 1.07 -4.79 -16.75
CA ILE A 198 0.96 -6.11 -16.10
C ILE A 198 2.26 -6.33 -15.32
N PRO A 199 2.21 -6.28 -13.98
CA PRO A 199 3.40 -6.38 -13.14
C PRO A 199 3.73 -7.84 -12.79
N PRO A 200 4.90 -8.12 -12.19
CA PRO A 200 5.17 -9.39 -11.52
C PRO A 200 4.15 -9.66 -10.40
N PHE A 201 3.66 -10.89 -10.30
CA PHE A 201 2.68 -11.30 -9.29
C PHE A 201 3.35 -11.87 -8.01
N MET A 202 4.66 -11.93 -8.00
CA MET A 202 5.48 -12.27 -6.85
C MET A 202 6.55 -11.19 -6.65
N ILE A 203 6.81 -10.84 -5.40
CA ILE A 203 7.77 -9.79 -5.02
C ILE A 203 8.68 -10.25 -3.89
N ARG A 204 9.86 -9.64 -3.78
CA ARG A 204 10.83 -9.93 -2.74
C ARG A 204 10.49 -9.23 -1.42
N SER A 205 11.05 -9.74 -0.32
CA SER A 205 10.84 -9.22 1.04
C SER A 205 11.16 -7.72 1.17
N ASN A 206 12.19 -7.23 0.49
CA ASN A 206 12.57 -5.82 0.52
C ASN A 206 11.50 -4.90 -0.13
N VAL A 207 10.76 -5.40 -1.09
CA VAL A 207 9.60 -4.68 -1.66
C VAL A 207 8.41 -4.76 -0.71
N VAL A 208 8.11 -5.94 -0.17
CA VAL A 208 6.99 -6.14 0.78
C VAL A 208 7.12 -5.17 1.97
N THR A 209 8.28 -5.15 2.62
CA THR A 209 8.54 -4.27 3.77
C THR A 209 8.58 -2.77 3.41
N GLY A 210 8.72 -2.46 2.13
CA GLY A 210 8.64 -1.10 1.61
C GLY A 210 7.21 -0.59 1.43
N VAL A 211 6.27 -1.46 1.09
CA VAL A 211 4.91 -1.08 0.69
C VAL A 211 3.85 -1.25 1.78
N MET A 212 4.11 -2.04 2.82
CA MET A 212 3.16 -2.29 3.90
C MET A 212 3.83 -2.38 5.28
N SER A 213 3.03 -2.37 6.33
CA SER A 213 3.49 -2.63 7.70
C SER A 213 3.75 -4.12 7.93
N PHE A 214 4.51 -4.45 8.98
CA PHE A 214 4.76 -5.85 9.37
C PHE A 214 3.47 -6.58 9.78
N ALA A 215 2.53 -5.86 10.43
CA ALA A 215 1.24 -6.43 10.81
C ALA A 215 0.40 -6.81 9.58
N GLU A 216 0.32 -5.94 8.59
CA GLU A 216 -0.35 -6.21 7.32
C GLU A 216 0.31 -7.37 6.57
N MET A 217 1.65 -7.42 6.55
CA MET A 217 2.41 -8.51 5.93
C MET A 217 2.05 -9.88 6.54
N ASP A 218 2.02 -10.01 7.86
CA ASP A 218 1.67 -11.27 8.53
C ASP A 218 0.21 -11.69 8.28
N ALA A 219 -0.70 -10.71 8.31
CA ALA A 219 -2.13 -10.96 8.12
C ALA A 219 -2.49 -11.32 6.66
N MET A 220 -1.75 -10.79 5.68
CA MET A 220 -2.13 -10.83 4.26
C MET A 220 -1.29 -11.77 3.41
N MET A 221 0.05 -11.75 3.56
CA MET A 221 0.95 -12.25 2.52
C MET A 221 1.19 -13.76 2.58
N TYR A 222 1.05 -14.45 1.43
CA TYR A 222 1.57 -15.79 1.23
C TYR A 222 3.04 -15.75 0.84
N LYS A 223 3.87 -16.52 1.51
CA LYS A 223 5.30 -16.68 1.20
C LYS A 223 5.54 -17.99 0.46
N ILE A 224 6.41 -17.97 -0.54
CA ILE A 224 6.89 -19.17 -1.22
C ILE A 224 7.95 -19.84 -0.34
N GLU A 225 7.75 -21.11 -0.03
CA GLU A 225 8.69 -21.88 0.79
C GLU A 225 10.04 -22.05 0.07
N GLY A 226 11.12 -21.78 0.78
CA GLY A 226 12.49 -21.93 0.24
C GLY A 226 12.97 -20.77 -0.62
N GLU A 227 12.14 -19.74 -0.86
CA GLU A 227 12.49 -18.60 -1.69
C GLU A 227 12.19 -17.26 -1.02
N ASP A 228 12.91 -16.21 -1.40
CA ASP A 228 12.57 -14.83 -1.02
C ASP A 228 11.53 -14.26 -1.98
N LEU A 229 10.36 -14.90 -2.05
CA LEU A 229 9.22 -14.47 -2.87
C LEU A 229 7.92 -14.55 -2.09
N TYR A 230 7.06 -13.59 -2.33
CA TYR A 230 5.72 -13.46 -1.77
C TYR A 230 4.71 -13.23 -2.88
N LEU A 231 3.57 -13.90 -2.81
CA LEU A 231 2.44 -13.60 -3.71
C LEU A 231 1.87 -12.22 -3.35
N ILE A 232 1.60 -11.39 -4.34
CA ILE A 232 1.05 -10.05 -4.11
C ILE A 232 -0.41 -10.11 -3.64
N GLY A 233 -0.76 -9.25 -2.67
CA GLY A 233 -2.14 -9.03 -2.25
C GLY A 233 -2.88 -7.95 -3.06
N THR A 234 -2.12 -7.20 -3.88
CA THR A 234 -2.58 -6.17 -4.82
C THR A 234 -1.44 -5.83 -5.78
N SER A 235 -1.77 -5.41 -6.99
CA SER A 235 -0.74 -4.96 -7.94
C SER A 235 -0.02 -3.68 -7.50
N GLU A 236 -0.59 -2.90 -6.58
CA GLU A 236 0.09 -1.76 -5.94
C GLU A 236 1.49 -2.15 -5.47
N HIS A 237 1.62 -3.30 -4.81
CA HIS A 237 2.89 -3.76 -4.26
C HIS A 237 4.00 -3.84 -5.31
N SER A 238 3.73 -4.50 -6.42
CA SER A 238 4.67 -4.62 -7.54
C SER A 238 4.87 -3.30 -8.27
N MET A 239 3.81 -2.52 -8.43
CA MET A 239 3.86 -1.28 -9.20
C MET A 239 4.65 -0.19 -8.48
N ILE A 240 4.51 -0.07 -7.17
CA ILE A 240 5.35 0.83 -6.37
C ILE A 240 6.76 0.26 -6.28
N GLY A 241 6.91 -1.05 -6.11
CA GLY A 241 8.20 -1.75 -6.13
C GLY A 241 9.00 -1.56 -7.42
N LYS A 242 8.33 -1.28 -8.55
CA LYS A 242 8.99 -0.94 -9.83
C LYS A 242 9.98 0.22 -9.70
N PHE A 243 9.75 1.12 -8.77
CA PHE A 243 10.55 2.34 -8.56
C PHE A 243 11.60 2.20 -7.43
N ILE A 244 11.80 0.99 -6.87
CA ILE A 244 12.81 0.78 -5.81
C ILE A 244 14.19 1.28 -6.24
N ASP A 245 14.89 2.00 -5.34
CA ASP A 245 16.22 2.58 -5.55
C ASP A 245 16.34 3.48 -6.80
N THR A 246 15.23 4.09 -7.23
CA THR A 246 15.19 4.91 -8.44
C THR A 246 15.19 6.39 -8.09
N ILE A 247 15.89 7.18 -8.91
CA ILE A 247 15.80 8.64 -8.94
C ILE A 247 15.06 9.03 -10.22
N VAL A 248 13.82 9.46 -10.08
CA VAL A 248 12.97 9.91 -11.19
C VAL A 248 13.27 11.37 -11.49
N ASP A 249 13.34 11.74 -12.76
CA ASP A 249 13.40 13.16 -13.13
C ASP A 249 12.04 13.81 -12.88
N GLU A 250 12.03 14.99 -12.28
CA GLU A 250 10.79 15.71 -11.96
C GLU A 250 9.90 15.96 -13.18
N LYS A 251 10.52 16.16 -14.36
CA LYS A 251 9.81 16.35 -15.63
C LYS A 251 9.04 15.13 -16.10
N GLU A 252 9.36 13.96 -15.56
CA GLU A 252 8.66 12.71 -15.88
C GLU A 252 7.45 12.44 -14.96
N LEU A 253 7.25 13.28 -13.95
CA LEU A 253 6.11 13.18 -13.03
C LEU A 253 4.90 13.96 -13.56
N PRO A 254 3.67 13.52 -13.26
CA PRO A 254 3.36 12.32 -12.48
C PRO A 254 3.50 11.03 -13.31
N LYS A 255 3.82 9.91 -12.66
CA LYS A 255 3.65 8.58 -13.23
C LYS A 255 2.24 8.08 -12.86
N THR A 256 1.38 7.95 -13.85
CA THR A 256 0.00 7.47 -13.72
C THR A 256 -0.12 6.10 -14.36
N LEU A 257 -0.27 5.07 -13.55
CA LEU A 257 -0.26 3.68 -13.99
C LEU A 257 -1.56 2.99 -13.57
N THR A 258 -2.09 2.14 -14.44
CA THR A 258 -3.15 1.21 -14.10
C THR A 258 -2.69 -0.21 -14.35
N SER A 259 -3.05 -1.13 -13.46
CA SER A 259 -2.52 -2.49 -13.50
C SER A 259 -3.57 -3.53 -13.17
N TYR A 260 -3.51 -4.62 -13.90
CA TYR A 260 -4.24 -5.84 -13.61
C TYR A 260 -3.35 -6.83 -12.88
N SER A 261 -3.92 -7.50 -11.88
CA SER A 261 -3.29 -8.69 -11.29
C SER A 261 -4.30 -9.61 -10.63
N PRO A 262 -3.98 -10.92 -10.50
CA PRO A 262 -4.50 -11.72 -9.42
C PRO A 262 -3.98 -11.16 -8.09
N CYS A 263 -4.75 -11.36 -7.04
CA CYS A 263 -4.44 -10.94 -5.67
C CYS A 263 -4.63 -12.15 -4.75
N PHE A 264 -3.68 -12.34 -3.84
CA PHE A 264 -3.69 -13.46 -2.91
C PHE A 264 -3.63 -12.94 -1.48
N ARG A 265 -4.60 -13.30 -0.65
CA ARG A 265 -4.69 -12.83 0.74
C ARG A 265 -5.02 -13.97 1.70
N LYS A 266 -4.25 -14.08 2.78
CA LYS A 266 -4.53 -15.04 3.85
C LYS A 266 -5.82 -14.74 4.60
N GLU A 267 -6.27 -13.47 4.61
CA GLU A 267 -7.44 -13.02 5.37
C GLU A 267 -7.41 -13.46 6.85
N LYS A 268 -6.21 -13.50 7.45
CA LYS A 268 -6.00 -13.95 8.83
C LYS A 268 -6.63 -12.97 9.81
N GLY A 269 -7.50 -13.49 10.69
CA GLY A 269 -8.20 -12.68 11.70
C GLY A 269 -9.42 -11.93 11.18
N ALA A 270 -9.78 -12.09 9.91
CA ALA A 270 -11.01 -11.55 9.37
C ALA A 270 -12.20 -12.46 9.79
N HIS A 271 -13.01 -11.96 10.69
CA HIS A 271 -14.26 -12.58 11.11
C HIS A 271 -15.42 -11.66 10.72
N GLY A 272 -16.42 -12.15 10.05
CA GLY A 272 -17.63 -11.36 9.75
C GLY A 272 -18.52 -11.93 8.67
N ILE A 273 -19.63 -11.43 8.66
CA ILE A 273 -20.99 -11.59 8.20
C ILE A 273 -21.24 -12.42 6.92
N GLU A 274 -20.28 -12.65 6.02
CA GLU A 274 -20.53 -13.41 4.78
C GLU A 274 -19.37 -14.37 4.47
N GLU A 275 -19.28 -15.43 5.28
CA GLU A 275 -18.28 -16.49 5.09
C GLU A 275 -18.53 -17.32 3.81
N ARG A 276 -19.77 -17.33 3.32
CA ARG A 276 -20.17 -18.03 2.08
C ARG A 276 -20.29 -17.03 0.93
N GLY A 277 -19.70 -17.37 -0.22
CA GLY A 277 -19.78 -16.55 -1.42
C GLY A 277 -18.45 -15.94 -1.81
N VAL A 278 -18.48 -14.77 -2.46
CA VAL A 278 -17.28 -14.14 -3.05
C VAL A 278 -16.89 -12.81 -2.40
N TYR A 279 -17.51 -12.45 -1.27
CA TYR A 279 -17.23 -11.18 -0.60
C TYR A 279 -15.83 -11.12 0.01
N ARG A 280 -15.41 -12.19 0.69
CA ARG A 280 -14.09 -12.33 1.33
C ARG A 280 -13.47 -13.68 0.92
N ILE A 281 -12.40 -13.59 0.14
CA ILE A 281 -11.80 -14.74 -0.53
C ILE A 281 -10.28 -14.62 -0.56
N HIS A 282 -9.60 -15.76 -0.68
CA HIS A 282 -8.14 -15.86 -0.66
C HIS A 282 -7.50 -15.51 -2.00
N GLN A 283 -8.23 -15.67 -3.10
CA GLN A 283 -7.79 -15.38 -4.45
C GLN A 283 -8.86 -14.59 -5.20
N PHE A 284 -8.49 -13.45 -5.75
CA PHE A 284 -9.35 -12.63 -6.61
C PHE A 284 -8.50 -11.87 -7.62
N GLU A 285 -9.13 -11.17 -8.53
CA GLU A 285 -8.48 -10.32 -9.51
C GLU A 285 -8.84 -8.87 -9.25
N LYS A 286 -7.97 -7.96 -9.63
CA LYS A 286 -8.16 -6.54 -9.42
C LYS A 286 -7.52 -5.71 -10.53
N GLN A 287 -8.22 -4.67 -10.95
CA GLN A 287 -7.65 -3.55 -11.68
C GLN A 287 -7.37 -2.42 -10.67
N GLU A 288 -6.15 -1.94 -10.66
CA GLU A 288 -5.65 -0.93 -9.73
C GLU A 288 -5.21 0.34 -10.46
N MET A 289 -5.20 1.48 -9.78
CA MET A 289 -4.58 2.71 -10.24
C MET A 289 -3.54 3.18 -9.22
N ILE A 290 -2.37 3.57 -9.71
CA ILE A 290 -1.22 3.98 -8.93
C ILE A 290 -0.70 5.31 -9.47
N VAL A 291 -0.36 6.22 -8.56
CA VAL A 291 0.28 7.50 -8.90
C VAL A 291 1.55 7.66 -8.09
N VAL A 292 2.62 8.04 -8.80
CA VAL A 292 3.85 8.56 -8.20
C VAL A 292 3.95 10.02 -8.64
N CYS A 293 3.96 10.95 -7.70
CA CYS A 293 3.87 12.38 -7.98
C CYS A 293 4.73 13.23 -7.03
N LYS A 294 4.74 14.53 -7.30
CA LYS A 294 5.31 15.53 -6.40
C LYS A 294 4.46 15.67 -5.13
N PRO A 295 5.06 16.02 -3.99
CA PRO A 295 4.32 16.22 -2.73
C PRO A 295 3.14 17.19 -2.85
N GLU A 296 3.31 18.31 -3.54
CA GLU A 296 2.28 19.34 -3.73
C GLU A 296 1.11 18.90 -4.61
N GLU A 297 1.28 17.87 -5.43
CA GLU A 297 0.23 17.33 -6.30
C GLU A 297 -0.58 16.21 -5.61
N SER A 298 -0.14 15.76 -4.47
CA SER A 298 -0.66 14.57 -3.78
C SER A 298 -2.16 14.67 -3.49
N LYS A 299 -2.63 15.82 -2.99
CA LYS A 299 -4.05 16.03 -2.72
C LYS A 299 -4.91 15.99 -3.98
N MET A 300 -4.47 16.66 -5.04
CA MET A 300 -5.18 16.67 -6.32
C MET A 300 -5.34 15.25 -6.90
N TRP A 301 -4.25 14.45 -6.86
CA TRP A 301 -4.29 13.08 -7.34
C TRP A 301 -5.15 12.19 -6.47
N PHE A 302 -5.12 12.37 -5.15
CA PHE A 302 -6.01 11.66 -4.23
C PHE A 302 -7.48 11.85 -4.60
N ASP A 303 -7.89 13.11 -4.83
CA ASP A 303 -9.27 13.44 -5.20
C ASP A 303 -9.65 12.84 -6.58
N LYS A 304 -8.75 12.86 -7.56
CA LYS A 304 -8.97 12.22 -8.86
C LYS A 304 -9.10 10.70 -8.76
N LEU A 305 -8.31 10.06 -7.90
CA LEU A 305 -8.30 8.60 -7.80
C LEU A 305 -9.63 8.06 -7.26
N TRP A 306 -10.14 8.58 -6.15
CA TRP A 306 -11.42 8.09 -5.64
C TRP A 306 -12.58 8.43 -6.57
N GLN A 307 -12.55 9.59 -7.24
CA GLN A 307 -13.55 9.97 -8.22
C GLN A 307 -13.60 9.00 -9.40
N ASN A 308 -12.45 8.50 -9.86
CA ASN A 308 -12.41 7.50 -10.94
C ASN A 308 -13.20 6.23 -10.59
N THR A 309 -13.11 5.75 -9.35
CA THR A 309 -13.88 4.58 -8.91
C THR A 309 -15.38 4.90 -8.84
N VAL A 310 -15.75 6.06 -8.30
CA VAL A 310 -17.14 6.53 -8.30
C VAL A 310 -17.70 6.57 -9.72
N ASP A 311 -16.98 7.18 -10.66
CA ASP A 311 -17.40 7.31 -12.04
C ASP A 311 -17.58 5.96 -12.73
N LEU A 312 -16.67 5.00 -12.48
CA LEU A 312 -16.78 3.64 -13.03
C LEU A 312 -18.07 2.96 -12.54
N PHE A 313 -18.31 2.95 -11.25
CA PHE A 313 -19.51 2.31 -10.68
C PHE A 313 -20.78 3.00 -11.17
N ARG A 314 -20.78 4.33 -11.24
CA ARG A 314 -21.91 5.11 -11.77
C ARG A 314 -22.18 4.83 -13.24
N SER A 315 -21.14 4.60 -14.06
CA SER A 315 -21.30 4.21 -15.47
C SER A 315 -21.94 2.84 -15.66
N LEU A 316 -21.96 2.03 -14.61
CA LEU A 316 -22.64 0.72 -14.55
C LEU A 316 -23.97 0.79 -13.75
N ASP A 317 -24.52 1.98 -13.57
CA ASP A 317 -25.78 2.24 -12.86
C ASP A 317 -25.80 1.79 -11.39
N ILE A 318 -24.65 1.66 -10.74
CA ILE A 318 -24.53 1.24 -9.36
C ILE A 318 -24.39 2.46 -8.45
N PRO A 319 -25.33 2.69 -7.50
CA PRO A 319 -25.19 3.76 -6.52
C PRO A 319 -24.02 3.48 -5.57
N VAL A 320 -23.24 4.53 -5.28
CA VAL A 320 -22.10 4.46 -4.38
C VAL A 320 -22.10 5.62 -3.39
N ARG A 321 -21.33 5.47 -2.32
CA ARG A 321 -20.98 6.59 -1.43
C ARG A 321 -19.48 6.60 -1.17
N THR A 322 -18.96 7.74 -0.72
CA THR A 322 -17.60 7.88 -0.22
C THR A 322 -17.60 8.02 1.29
N LEU A 323 -16.65 7.34 1.94
CA LEU A 323 -16.50 7.27 3.37
C LEU A 323 -15.06 7.63 3.73
N GLU A 324 -14.85 8.72 4.49
CA GLU A 324 -13.51 9.07 4.96
C GLU A 324 -13.14 8.22 6.18
N CYS A 325 -12.01 7.51 6.07
CA CYS A 325 -11.50 6.68 7.15
C CYS A 325 -10.99 7.55 8.29
N CYS A 326 -11.41 7.23 9.51
CA CYS A 326 -10.92 7.90 10.71
C CYS A 326 -9.52 7.43 11.09
N SER A 327 -8.90 8.15 12.01
CA SER A 327 -7.51 7.95 12.41
C SER A 327 -7.17 6.55 12.91
N GLY A 328 -8.07 5.90 13.63
CA GLY A 328 -7.88 4.55 14.17
C GLY A 328 -8.05 3.44 13.14
N ASP A 329 -8.79 3.72 12.05
CA ASP A 329 -8.98 2.78 10.94
C ASP A 329 -7.87 2.87 9.87
N LEU A 330 -7.10 3.97 9.84
CA LEU A 330 -6.00 4.13 8.90
C LEU A 330 -4.85 3.17 9.17
N ALA A 331 -4.45 2.39 8.17
CA ALA A 331 -3.20 1.62 8.20
C ALA A 331 -1.98 2.52 8.44
N ASP A 332 -0.91 1.98 9.00
CA ASP A 332 0.22 2.76 9.52
C ASP A 332 0.96 3.61 8.48
N LEU A 333 0.96 3.21 7.21
CA LEU A 333 1.62 3.99 6.16
C LEU A 333 0.75 5.08 5.55
N LYS A 334 -0.56 5.05 5.79
CA LYS A 334 -1.50 5.97 5.16
C LYS A 334 -1.51 7.34 5.85
N VAL A 335 -1.52 8.39 5.04
CA VAL A 335 -1.75 9.78 5.45
C VAL A 335 -3.25 10.07 5.50
N LYS A 336 -3.99 9.56 4.51
CA LYS A 336 -5.43 9.73 4.35
C LYS A 336 -6.00 8.59 3.51
N SER A 337 -7.23 8.18 3.79
CA SER A 337 -7.94 7.17 3.00
C SER A 337 -9.40 7.55 2.84
N ILE A 338 -9.95 7.25 1.65
CA ILE A 338 -11.38 7.31 1.37
C ILE A 338 -11.78 5.96 0.80
N ASP A 339 -12.76 5.33 1.42
CA ASP A 339 -13.40 4.14 0.89
C ASP A 339 -14.54 4.53 -0.03
N VAL A 340 -14.68 3.77 -1.12
CA VAL A 340 -15.85 3.81 -1.99
C VAL A 340 -16.69 2.58 -1.66
N GLU A 341 -17.94 2.81 -1.32
CA GLU A 341 -18.88 1.75 -0.98
C GLU A 341 -20.03 1.72 -1.97
N ALA A 342 -20.43 0.52 -2.42
CA ALA A 342 -21.55 0.30 -3.31
C ALA A 342 -22.81 -0.06 -2.55
N TRP A 343 -23.96 0.34 -3.08
CA TRP A 343 -25.27 0.01 -2.52
C TRP A 343 -25.60 -1.48 -2.72
N SER A 344 -26.07 -2.14 -1.65
CA SER A 344 -26.68 -3.47 -1.70
C SER A 344 -28.18 -3.36 -1.49
N PRO A 345 -29.00 -3.55 -2.54
CA PRO A 345 -30.45 -3.60 -2.40
C PRO A 345 -30.93 -4.70 -1.45
N ARG A 346 -30.24 -5.84 -1.43
CA ARG A 346 -30.55 -6.98 -0.55
C ARG A 346 -30.35 -6.62 0.93
N GLN A 347 -29.20 -6.05 1.25
CA GLN A 347 -28.85 -5.70 2.64
C GLN A 347 -29.41 -4.36 3.08
N LYS A 348 -29.86 -3.52 2.12
CA LYS A 348 -30.29 -2.13 2.34
C LYS A 348 -29.21 -1.29 3.03
N LYS A 349 -27.97 -1.53 2.65
CA LYS A 349 -26.78 -0.81 3.14
C LYS A 349 -25.69 -0.74 2.06
N TYR A 350 -24.71 0.11 2.30
CA TYR A 350 -23.51 0.18 1.49
C TYR A 350 -22.44 -0.79 2.02
N PHE A 351 -21.55 -1.26 1.13
CA PHE A 351 -20.40 -2.09 1.47
C PHE A 351 -19.19 -1.69 0.64
N GLU A 352 -18.00 -1.82 1.19
CA GLU A 352 -16.75 -1.41 0.59
C GLU A 352 -16.44 -2.18 -0.72
N VAL A 353 -16.15 -1.42 -1.79
CA VAL A 353 -15.74 -1.94 -3.09
C VAL A 353 -14.39 -1.41 -3.55
N GLY A 354 -13.84 -0.43 -2.86
CA GLY A 354 -12.52 0.12 -3.13
C GLY A 354 -12.06 1.04 -2.02
N SER A 355 -10.75 1.14 -1.84
CA SER A 355 -10.13 2.03 -0.86
C SER A 355 -9.03 2.85 -1.52
N CYS A 356 -9.23 4.16 -1.56
CA CYS A 356 -8.28 5.13 -2.07
C CYS A 356 -7.33 5.55 -0.95
N SER A 357 -6.02 5.47 -1.20
CA SER A 357 -5.00 5.73 -0.19
C SER A 357 -3.97 6.74 -0.68
N ASN A 358 -3.70 7.72 0.17
CA ASN A 358 -2.53 8.58 0.07
C ASN A 358 -1.51 8.13 1.12
N LEU A 359 -0.32 7.71 0.67
CA LEU A 359 0.75 7.21 1.53
C LEU A 359 1.79 8.32 1.83
N GLY A 360 1.63 9.50 1.22
CA GLY A 360 2.66 10.53 1.29
C GLY A 360 4.01 9.98 0.82
N ASP A 361 5.07 10.25 1.55
CA ASP A 361 6.41 9.78 1.23
C ASP A 361 6.81 8.48 1.98
N ALA A 362 5.89 7.84 2.70
CA ALA A 362 6.22 6.70 3.55
C ALA A 362 6.82 5.51 2.78
N GLN A 363 6.19 5.12 1.68
CA GLN A 363 6.69 4.05 0.82
C GLN A 363 7.96 4.49 0.09
N ALA A 364 8.00 5.71 -0.42
CA ALA A 364 9.14 6.25 -1.13
C ALA A 364 10.40 6.28 -0.25
N ARG A 365 10.29 6.62 1.03
CA ARG A 365 11.41 6.57 1.99
C ARG A 365 11.91 5.16 2.23
N ARG A 366 11.01 4.19 2.36
CA ARG A 366 11.38 2.77 2.55
C ARG A 366 12.04 2.18 1.32
N LEU A 367 11.53 2.49 0.13
CA LEU A 367 11.99 1.97 -1.16
C LEU A 367 13.02 2.86 -1.86
N GLN A 368 13.43 4.00 -1.25
CA GLN A 368 14.37 4.97 -1.83
C GLN A 368 13.92 5.51 -3.20
N ILE A 369 12.63 5.83 -3.32
CA ILE A 369 12.07 6.45 -4.52
C ILE A 369 12.25 7.96 -4.40
N ARG A 370 13.26 8.49 -5.07
CA ARG A 370 13.62 9.90 -5.01
C ARG A 370 13.30 10.60 -6.32
N VAL A 371 13.08 11.89 -6.24
CA VAL A 371 12.89 12.79 -7.38
C VAL A 371 14.08 13.72 -7.46
N ARG A 372 14.56 13.96 -8.66
CA ARG A 372 15.54 15.01 -8.95
C ARG A 372 14.80 16.22 -9.48
N GLY A 373 14.78 17.30 -8.68
CA GLY A 373 14.23 18.58 -9.06
C GLY A 373 15.03 19.33 -10.10
N GLU A 374 14.47 20.38 -10.65
CA GLU A 374 15.07 21.16 -11.75
C GLU A 374 16.42 21.80 -11.37
N ASN A 375 16.60 22.15 -10.10
CA ASN A 375 17.86 22.75 -9.60
C ASN A 375 18.84 21.70 -9.05
N GLY A 376 18.54 20.40 -9.25
CA GLY A 376 19.40 19.29 -8.81
C GLY A 376 19.17 18.83 -7.38
N GLU A 377 18.24 19.44 -6.63
CA GLU A 377 17.82 18.98 -5.33
C GLU A 377 17.16 17.58 -5.43
N LYS A 378 17.21 16.83 -4.34
CA LYS A 378 16.58 15.50 -4.27
C LYS A 378 15.60 15.47 -3.12
N TYR A 379 14.40 14.97 -3.41
CA TYR A 379 13.35 14.77 -2.42
C TYR A 379 12.65 13.42 -2.66
N PHE A 380 11.84 12.96 -1.69
CA PHE A 380 11.06 11.74 -1.85
C PHE A 380 9.75 12.01 -2.58
N ALA A 381 9.39 11.13 -3.51
CA ALA A 381 8.10 11.17 -4.17
C ALA A 381 6.95 10.87 -3.17
N HIS A 382 5.74 11.28 -3.53
CA HIS A 382 4.51 10.79 -2.92
C HIS A 382 3.93 9.65 -3.75
N THR A 383 3.33 8.67 -3.08
CA THR A 383 2.68 7.52 -3.70
C THR A 383 1.22 7.44 -3.27
N LEU A 384 0.36 7.14 -4.25
CA LEU A 384 -1.08 6.99 -4.04
C LEU A 384 -1.56 5.78 -4.81
N ASN A 385 -2.63 5.17 -4.33
CA ASN A 385 -3.29 4.08 -5.02
C ASN A 385 -4.80 4.09 -4.77
N ASN A 386 -5.52 3.43 -5.65
CA ASN A 386 -6.92 3.11 -5.46
C ASN A 386 -7.31 1.91 -6.31
N THR A 387 -8.28 1.16 -5.84
CA THR A 387 -8.93 0.10 -6.61
C THR A 387 -9.80 0.74 -7.69
N VAL A 388 -9.56 0.40 -8.96
CA VAL A 388 -10.51 0.70 -10.04
C VAL A 388 -11.71 -0.22 -9.88
N VAL A 389 -11.48 -1.52 -9.86
CA VAL A 389 -12.47 -2.56 -9.61
C VAL A 389 -11.82 -3.84 -9.10
N ALA A 390 -12.48 -4.48 -8.13
CA ALA A 390 -12.25 -5.85 -7.73
C ALA A 390 -13.52 -6.67 -8.04
N PRO A 391 -13.53 -7.46 -9.10
CA PRO A 391 -14.74 -8.10 -9.59
C PRO A 391 -15.59 -8.85 -8.57
N PRO A 392 -15.04 -9.58 -7.59
CA PRO A 392 -15.90 -10.30 -6.66
C PRO A 392 -16.91 -9.40 -5.94
N ARG A 393 -16.47 -8.29 -5.37
CA ARG A 393 -17.36 -7.32 -4.72
C ARG A 393 -18.17 -6.53 -5.75
N MET A 394 -17.58 -6.17 -6.89
CA MET A 394 -18.29 -5.57 -7.99
C MET A 394 -19.42 -6.47 -8.49
N LEU A 395 -19.18 -7.79 -8.63
CA LEU A 395 -20.21 -8.73 -9.07
C LEU A 395 -21.40 -8.78 -8.11
N ILE A 396 -21.15 -8.72 -6.81
CA ILE A 396 -22.23 -8.63 -5.81
C ILE A 396 -23.08 -7.38 -6.08
N ALA A 397 -22.45 -6.21 -6.13
CA ALA A 397 -23.14 -4.95 -6.38
C ALA A 397 -23.84 -4.95 -7.75
N PHE A 398 -23.18 -5.45 -8.78
CA PHE A 398 -23.70 -5.51 -10.15
C PHE A 398 -24.96 -6.39 -10.23
N LEU A 399 -24.88 -7.61 -9.70
CA LEU A 399 -25.98 -8.58 -9.75
C LEU A 399 -27.18 -8.08 -8.96
N GLU A 400 -26.97 -7.57 -7.77
CA GLU A 400 -28.07 -7.06 -6.93
C GLU A 400 -28.75 -5.81 -7.51
N ASN A 401 -27.97 -4.85 -8.07
CA ASN A 401 -28.52 -3.61 -8.62
C ASN A 401 -29.13 -3.76 -10.01
N ASN A 402 -28.76 -4.78 -10.76
CA ASN A 402 -29.25 -5.01 -12.13
C ASN A 402 -30.24 -6.18 -12.25
N LEU A 403 -30.57 -6.85 -11.13
CA LEU A 403 -31.57 -7.92 -11.08
C LEU A 403 -32.95 -7.37 -11.47
N GLN A 404 -33.67 -8.10 -12.28
CA GLN A 404 -35.03 -7.79 -12.71
C GLN A 404 -36.04 -8.70 -12.00
N ALA A 405 -37.32 -8.30 -11.96
CA ALA A 405 -38.39 -9.06 -11.33
C ALA A 405 -38.56 -10.49 -11.91
N ASP A 406 -38.23 -10.69 -13.18
CA ASP A 406 -38.26 -12.01 -13.83
C ASP A 406 -37.02 -12.87 -13.51
N GLY A 407 -36.09 -12.33 -12.71
CA GLY A 407 -34.83 -12.97 -12.32
C GLY A 407 -33.73 -12.91 -13.37
N ASN A 408 -33.90 -12.16 -14.46
CA ASN A 408 -32.80 -11.82 -15.37
C ASN A 408 -31.93 -10.73 -14.75
N VAL A 409 -30.70 -10.61 -15.23
CA VAL A 409 -29.79 -9.53 -14.84
C VAL A 409 -29.51 -8.67 -16.04
N ARG A 410 -29.84 -7.39 -15.99
CA ARG A 410 -29.61 -6.42 -17.05
C ARG A 410 -28.12 -6.11 -17.16
N ILE A 411 -27.62 -5.96 -18.37
CA ILE A 411 -26.27 -5.50 -18.65
C ILE A 411 -26.33 -4.02 -19.04
N PRO A 412 -25.79 -3.10 -18.23
CA PRO A 412 -25.69 -1.68 -18.59
C PRO A 412 -25.00 -1.46 -19.92
N GLU A 413 -25.41 -0.41 -20.65
CA GLU A 413 -24.95 -0.13 -22.00
C GLU A 413 -23.43 -0.06 -22.12
N ALA A 414 -22.76 0.57 -21.17
CA ALA A 414 -21.30 0.69 -21.14
C ALA A 414 -20.56 -0.66 -21.14
N LEU A 415 -21.17 -1.71 -20.59
CA LEU A 415 -20.56 -3.04 -20.49
C LEU A 415 -20.92 -3.98 -21.65
N ARG A 416 -21.98 -3.69 -22.40
CA ARG A 416 -22.45 -4.56 -23.52
C ARG A 416 -21.39 -4.89 -24.55
N PRO A 417 -20.50 -3.99 -24.99
CA PRO A 417 -19.43 -4.32 -25.93
C PRO A 417 -18.51 -5.45 -25.43
N TYR A 418 -18.27 -5.51 -24.14
CA TYR A 418 -17.44 -6.54 -23.49
C TYR A 418 -18.19 -7.86 -23.26
N MET A 419 -19.53 -7.84 -23.37
CA MET A 419 -20.42 -9.00 -23.24
C MET A 419 -20.95 -9.51 -24.60
N GLY A 420 -20.34 -9.06 -25.70
CA GLY A 420 -20.76 -9.45 -27.06
C GLY A 420 -22.11 -8.87 -27.47
N GLY A 421 -22.45 -7.69 -26.96
CA GLY A 421 -23.68 -6.97 -27.25
C GLY A 421 -24.92 -7.48 -26.50
N LYS A 422 -24.76 -8.43 -25.57
CA LYS A 422 -25.88 -8.93 -24.75
C LYS A 422 -26.48 -7.82 -23.88
N GLU A 423 -27.80 -7.79 -23.78
CA GLU A 423 -28.54 -6.88 -22.91
C GLU A 423 -28.88 -7.50 -21.56
N PHE A 424 -28.91 -8.83 -21.50
CA PHE A 424 -29.15 -9.60 -20.27
C PHE A 424 -28.21 -10.79 -20.18
N LEU A 425 -27.94 -11.26 -18.94
CA LEU A 425 -27.20 -12.51 -18.73
C LEU A 425 -28.03 -13.70 -19.22
N GLY A 426 -27.38 -14.71 -19.78
CA GLY A 426 -28.01 -15.96 -20.21
C GLY A 426 -28.82 -15.88 -21.51
N LYS A 427 -28.91 -14.72 -22.12
CA LYS A 427 -29.68 -14.53 -23.39
C LYS A 427 -28.83 -13.96 -24.52
#